data_7f4fcdeb797d4949005e42454b742e70
#
_entry.id   7f4fcdeb797d4949005e42454b742e70
#
_cell.length_a   1.000
_cell.length_b   1.000
_cell.length_c   1.000
_cell.angle_alpha   90.00
_cell.angle_beta   90.00
_cell.angle_gamma   90.00
#
_symmetry.space_group_name_H-M   'P 1'
#
loop_
_entity.id
_entity.type
_entity.pdbx_description
1 polymer ?
#
loop_
_entity_poly.entity_id
_entity_poly.type
_entity_poly.pdbx_seq_one_letter_code
_entity_poly.pdbx_strand_id
1 'polypeptide(L)'
;ADTLINRHPDTDTLIDIARLANHTVQFFNHKPVMAMLSYSNFGTDTTGSPAAVHEAVDYLHREHPEWDVDGEMQVKFALNSQLRDEKFSFNKLYGKEVNTLVFPNLSSANQAYQFIQMMGDNSEVIGPIQMGLNKPIHFTDWEASVRDIVNITAIAVIDAIVEKKKKEQ
;
A
#
# COMPACT_ATOMS: atom_id res chain seq x y z
N ALA A 1 2.63 -0.30 -0.89
CA ALA A 1 2.58 -1.76 -0.96
C ALA A 1 2.77 -2.15 -2.41
N ASP A 2 3.22 -3.17 -2.53
CA ASP A 2 4.01 -4.31 -2.71
C ASP A 2 5.36 -3.92 -3.38
N THR A 3 6.41 -3.78 -2.62
CA THR A 3 7.71 -3.27 -3.11
C THR A 3 8.71 -4.38 -3.47
N LEU A 4 8.39 -5.67 -3.22
CA LEU A 4 9.37 -6.76 -3.34
C LEU A 4 8.85 -8.06 -3.97
N ILE A 5 7.55 -8.27 -4.14
CA ILE A 5 7.01 -9.61 -4.41
C ILE A 5 6.41 -9.75 -5.82
N ASN A 6 5.31 -9.08 -6.11
CA ASN A 6 4.55 -9.33 -7.32
C ASN A 6 5.03 -8.51 -8.51
N ARG A 7 5.66 -9.16 -9.49
CA ARG A 7 6.22 -8.49 -10.68
C ARG A 7 5.15 -7.83 -11.55
N HIS A 8 4.09 -8.57 -11.82
CA HIS A 8 2.98 -8.17 -12.71
C HIS A 8 1.68 -8.66 -12.08
N PRO A 9 1.18 -8.00 -11.02
CA PRO A 9 -0.05 -8.40 -10.39
C PRO A 9 -1.22 -8.21 -11.37
N ASP A 10 -2.10 -9.19 -11.43
CA ASP A 10 -3.41 -9.08 -12.04
C ASP A 10 -4.41 -8.39 -11.10
N THR A 11 -5.64 -8.24 -11.54
CA THR A 11 -6.72 -7.60 -10.78
C THR A 11 -6.91 -8.25 -9.41
N ASP A 12 -6.97 -9.58 -9.34
CA ASP A 12 -7.19 -10.32 -8.07
C ASP A 12 -6.01 -10.13 -7.11
N THR A 13 -4.79 -10.20 -7.63
CA THR A 13 -3.57 -9.94 -6.85
C THR A 13 -3.55 -8.49 -6.31
N LEU A 14 -3.96 -7.50 -7.11
CA LEU A 14 -4.05 -6.10 -6.66
C LEU A 14 -5.09 -5.92 -5.54
N ILE A 15 -6.23 -6.61 -5.63
CA ILE A 15 -7.23 -6.63 -4.58
C ILE A 15 -6.64 -7.20 -3.29
N ASP A 16 -5.94 -8.32 -3.36
CA ASP A 16 -5.32 -8.94 -2.19
C ASP A 16 -4.22 -8.07 -1.58
N ILE A 17 -3.39 -7.43 -2.41
CA ILE A 17 -2.38 -6.45 -1.93
C ILE A 17 -3.07 -5.30 -1.17
N ALA A 18 -4.18 -4.76 -1.71
CA ALA A 18 -4.92 -3.70 -1.04
C ALA A 18 -5.53 -4.16 0.30
N ARG A 19 -6.08 -5.38 0.35
CA ARG A 19 -6.59 -6.00 1.59
C ARG A 19 -5.50 -6.16 2.65
N LEU A 20 -4.35 -6.68 2.27
CA LEU A 20 -3.21 -6.84 3.16
C LEU A 20 -2.67 -5.48 3.64
N ALA A 21 -2.58 -4.49 2.75
CA ALA A 21 -2.17 -3.13 3.11
C ALA A 21 -3.17 -2.50 4.10
N ASN A 22 -4.48 -2.64 3.85
CA ASN A 22 -5.52 -2.17 4.75
C ASN A 22 -5.37 -2.78 6.16
N HIS A 23 -5.20 -4.09 6.24
CA HIS A 23 -5.00 -4.78 7.53
C HIS A 23 -3.72 -4.31 8.23
N THR A 24 -2.62 -4.15 7.49
CA THR A 24 -1.33 -3.74 8.06
C THR A 24 -1.36 -2.32 8.61
N VAL A 25 -2.01 -1.39 7.90
CA VAL A 25 -2.16 0.00 8.39
C VAL A 25 -3.01 0.05 9.66
N GLN A 26 -4.09 -0.76 9.73
CA GLN A 26 -4.89 -0.90 10.94
C GLN A 26 -4.12 -1.55 12.09
N PHE A 27 -3.25 -2.50 11.81
CA PHE A 27 -2.36 -3.11 12.81
C PHE A 27 -1.47 -2.06 13.50
N PHE A 28 -1.05 -1.03 12.77
CA PHE A 28 -0.33 0.13 13.32
C PHE A 28 -1.26 1.20 13.91
N ASN A 29 -2.53 0.89 14.13
CA ASN A 29 -3.54 1.78 14.72
C ASN A 29 -3.79 3.06 13.91
N HIS A 30 -3.68 2.97 12.59
CA HIS A 30 -4.04 4.04 11.66
C HIS A 30 -5.27 3.64 10.84
N LYS A 31 -6.10 4.63 10.47
CA LYS A 31 -7.16 4.43 9.49
C LYS A 31 -6.56 4.46 8.09
N PRO A 32 -6.70 3.39 7.29
CA PRO A 32 -6.20 3.36 5.92
C PRO A 32 -6.94 4.38 5.03
N VAL A 33 -6.18 5.16 4.27
CA VAL A 33 -6.67 5.98 3.16
C VAL A 33 -5.78 5.65 1.97
N MET A 34 -6.30 4.80 1.07
CA MET A 34 -5.51 4.12 0.05
C MET A 34 -5.68 4.73 -1.33
N ALA A 35 -4.58 5.02 -2.01
CA ALA A 35 -4.55 5.35 -3.43
C ALA A 35 -3.98 4.18 -4.25
N MET A 36 -4.76 3.67 -5.18
CA MET A 36 -4.34 2.70 -6.18
C MET A 36 -3.67 3.43 -7.33
N LEU A 37 -2.36 3.22 -7.50
CA LEU A 37 -1.55 4.06 -8.38
C LEU A 37 -1.48 3.55 -9.81
N SER A 38 -1.39 4.50 -10.74
CA SER A 38 -1.12 4.27 -12.15
C SER A 38 -0.48 5.50 -12.79
N TYR A 39 -0.06 5.41 -14.05
CA TYR A 39 0.23 6.57 -14.89
C TYR A 39 -1.04 7.21 -15.46
N SER A 40 -2.16 6.51 -15.43
CA SER A 40 -3.51 6.93 -15.82
C SER A 40 -4.29 7.53 -14.64
N ASN A 41 -5.44 8.13 -14.89
CA ASN A 41 -6.33 8.64 -13.86
C ASN A 41 -7.78 8.28 -14.21
N PHE A 42 -8.45 7.55 -13.31
CA PHE A 42 -9.90 7.32 -13.33
C PHE A 42 -10.45 6.89 -14.70
N GLY A 43 -9.83 5.87 -15.32
CA GLY A 43 -10.28 5.29 -16.59
C GLY A 43 -9.84 6.06 -17.85
N THR A 44 -8.83 6.95 -17.77
CA THR A 44 -8.31 7.62 -18.97
C THR A 44 -7.53 6.68 -19.90
N ASP A 45 -7.03 5.57 -19.38
CA ASP A 45 -6.53 4.43 -20.17
C ASP A 45 -7.22 3.15 -19.69
N THR A 46 -7.92 2.49 -20.61
CA THR A 46 -8.72 1.28 -20.33
C THR A 46 -8.01 0.00 -20.74
N THR A 47 -6.69 0.03 -20.92
CA THR A 47 -5.89 -1.11 -21.38
C THR A 47 -4.77 -1.45 -20.39
N GLY A 48 -4.35 -2.72 -20.39
CA GLY A 48 -3.19 -3.19 -19.63
C GLY A 48 -3.28 -2.94 -18.13
N SER A 49 -2.20 -2.43 -17.55
CA SER A 49 -2.09 -2.21 -16.10
C SER A 49 -3.10 -1.20 -15.53
N PRO A 50 -3.39 -0.06 -16.18
CA PRO A 50 -4.46 0.85 -15.71
C PRO A 50 -5.82 0.18 -15.59
N ALA A 51 -6.22 -0.62 -16.58
CA ALA A 51 -7.49 -1.35 -16.56
C ALA A 51 -7.56 -2.33 -15.37
N ALA A 52 -6.50 -3.08 -15.11
CA ALA A 52 -6.45 -4.01 -13.98
C ALA A 52 -6.57 -3.28 -12.62
N VAL A 53 -5.92 -2.12 -12.48
CA VAL A 53 -6.04 -1.29 -11.28
C VAL A 53 -7.45 -0.74 -11.13
N HIS A 54 -8.05 -0.25 -12.22
CA HIS A 54 -9.42 0.26 -12.22
C HIS A 54 -10.44 -0.82 -11.80
N GLU A 55 -10.34 -2.01 -12.38
CA GLU A 55 -11.18 -3.15 -12.02
C GLU A 55 -11.03 -3.54 -10.54
N ALA A 56 -9.81 -3.50 -10.02
CA ALA A 56 -9.55 -3.76 -8.60
C ALA A 56 -10.21 -2.70 -7.70
N VAL A 57 -10.17 -1.42 -8.07
CA VAL A 57 -10.85 -0.33 -7.35
C VAL A 57 -12.37 -0.53 -7.39
N ASP A 58 -12.94 -0.82 -8.55
CA ASP A 58 -14.37 -1.08 -8.69
C ASP A 58 -14.83 -2.26 -7.83
N TYR A 59 -14.02 -3.33 -7.77
CA TYR A 59 -14.29 -4.45 -6.88
C TYR A 59 -14.28 -4.02 -5.41
N LEU A 60 -13.23 -3.30 -4.99
CA LEU A 60 -13.10 -2.82 -3.60
C LEU A 60 -14.23 -1.85 -3.20
N HIS A 61 -14.72 -1.02 -4.12
CA HIS A 61 -15.86 -0.14 -3.87
C HIS A 61 -17.16 -0.91 -3.64
N ARG A 62 -17.37 -2.04 -4.33
CA ARG A 62 -18.56 -2.88 -4.17
C ARG A 62 -18.53 -3.72 -2.90
N GLU A 63 -17.39 -4.37 -2.64
CA GLU A 63 -17.26 -5.32 -1.52
C GLU A 63 -16.92 -4.65 -0.18
N HIS A 64 -16.27 -3.48 -0.25
CA HIS A 64 -15.85 -2.72 0.93
C HIS A 64 -16.21 -1.24 0.78
N PRO A 65 -17.51 -0.89 0.72
CA PRO A 65 -17.97 0.48 0.52
C PRO A 65 -17.51 1.45 1.62
N GLU A 66 -17.19 0.92 2.81
CA GLU A 66 -16.70 1.66 3.97
C GLU A 66 -15.21 2.00 3.91
N TRP A 67 -14.44 1.40 2.98
CA TRP A 67 -13.02 1.67 2.86
C TRP A 67 -12.76 2.98 2.12
N ASP A 68 -11.78 3.72 2.62
CA ASP A 68 -11.25 4.90 1.95
C ASP A 68 -10.20 4.46 0.94
N VAL A 69 -10.63 3.98 -0.22
CA VAL A 69 -9.78 3.55 -1.34
C VAL A 69 -10.31 4.14 -2.64
N ASP A 70 -9.40 4.61 -3.51
CA ASP A 70 -9.77 5.11 -4.83
C ASP A 70 -8.59 5.06 -5.82
N GLY A 71 -8.88 5.21 -7.11
CA GLY A 71 -7.94 5.19 -8.23
C GLY A 71 -8.64 4.70 -9.50
N GLU A 72 -7.90 4.35 -10.55
CA GLU A 72 -6.43 4.51 -10.59
C GLU A 72 -6.07 6.00 -10.68
N MET A 73 -4.96 6.38 -10.04
CA MET A 73 -4.51 7.77 -10.10
C MET A 73 -2.97 7.90 -10.10
N GLN A 74 -2.49 9.00 -10.66
CA GLN A 74 -1.07 9.35 -10.60
C GLN A 74 -0.65 9.78 -9.20
N VAL A 75 0.61 9.52 -8.85
CA VAL A 75 1.21 9.85 -7.53
C VAL A 75 0.99 11.31 -7.13
N LYS A 76 1.06 12.26 -8.08
CA LYS A 76 0.84 13.70 -7.78
C LYS A 76 -0.55 14.00 -7.23
N PHE A 77 -1.57 13.25 -7.66
CA PHE A 77 -2.94 13.39 -7.14
C PHE A 77 -3.14 12.60 -5.83
N ALA A 78 -2.44 11.49 -5.68
CA ALA A 78 -2.46 10.75 -4.42
C ALA A 78 -1.85 11.58 -3.27
N LEU A 79 -0.72 12.26 -3.51
CA LEU A 79 0.02 13.00 -2.49
C LEU A 79 -0.36 14.49 -2.36
N ASN A 80 -1.25 14.99 -3.21
CA ASN A 80 -1.74 16.37 -3.14
C ASN A 80 -3.27 16.35 -3.18
N SER A 81 -3.88 16.32 -1.99
CA SER A 81 -5.33 16.24 -1.81
C SER A 81 -6.05 17.42 -2.46
N GLN A 82 -5.53 18.65 -2.31
CA GLN A 82 -6.13 19.82 -2.92
C GLN A 82 -6.18 19.70 -4.45
N LEU A 83 -5.06 19.36 -5.08
CA LEU A 83 -4.98 19.19 -6.54
C LEU A 83 -5.91 18.06 -7.03
N ARG A 84 -5.97 16.95 -6.29
CA ARG A 84 -6.88 15.83 -6.59
C ARG A 84 -8.33 16.28 -6.56
N ASP A 85 -8.72 16.93 -5.49
CA ASP A 85 -10.11 17.31 -5.22
C ASP A 85 -10.60 18.41 -6.19
N GLU A 86 -9.70 19.33 -6.60
CA GLU A 86 -9.98 20.31 -7.65
C GLU A 86 -10.18 19.68 -9.03
N LYS A 87 -9.38 18.66 -9.38
CA LYS A 87 -9.41 18.02 -10.71
C LYS A 87 -10.45 16.90 -10.81
N PHE A 88 -10.67 16.17 -9.75
CA PHE A 88 -11.52 14.98 -9.68
C PHE A 88 -12.46 15.07 -8.48
N SER A 89 -13.37 16.05 -8.49
CA SER A 89 -14.31 16.30 -7.38
C SER A 89 -15.22 15.11 -7.05
N PHE A 90 -15.31 14.13 -7.94
CA PHE A 90 -16.08 12.89 -7.76
C PHE A 90 -15.30 11.80 -6.98
N ASN A 91 -13.99 12.01 -6.70
CA ASN A 91 -13.17 10.99 -6.07
C ASN A 91 -13.66 10.65 -4.66
N LYS A 92 -13.56 9.37 -4.28
CA LYS A 92 -14.01 8.85 -2.98
C LYS A 92 -13.13 9.31 -1.82
N LEU A 93 -11.93 9.80 -2.12
CA LEU A 93 -10.98 10.32 -1.13
C LEU A 93 -11.08 11.85 -0.95
N TYR A 94 -12.17 12.48 -1.42
CA TYR A 94 -12.38 13.92 -1.30
C TYR A 94 -12.22 14.39 0.15
N GLY A 95 -11.38 15.41 0.37
CA GLY A 95 -11.07 15.97 1.68
C GLY A 95 -10.23 15.07 2.60
N LYS A 96 -9.65 13.98 2.08
CA LYS A 96 -8.84 13.04 2.87
C LYS A 96 -7.40 13.03 2.41
N GLU A 97 -6.47 12.90 3.35
CA GLU A 97 -5.05 12.71 3.05
C GLU A 97 -4.73 11.23 2.88
N VAL A 98 -4.12 10.89 1.76
CA VAL A 98 -3.67 9.52 1.48
C VAL A 98 -2.48 9.17 2.37
N ASN A 99 -2.53 8.02 3.01
CA ASN A 99 -1.44 7.48 3.82
C ASN A 99 -0.95 6.11 3.33
N THR A 100 -1.59 5.55 2.32
CA THR A 100 -1.25 4.21 1.80
C THR A 100 -1.26 4.23 0.28
N LEU A 101 -0.13 3.86 -0.33
CA LEU A 101 0.04 3.78 -1.78
C LEU A 101 0.15 2.33 -2.21
N VAL A 102 -0.70 1.90 -3.14
CA VAL A 102 -0.64 0.58 -3.79
C VAL A 102 -0.16 0.77 -5.22
N PHE A 103 0.95 0.15 -5.56
CA PHE A 103 1.59 0.29 -6.86
C PHE A 103 1.11 -0.77 -7.86
N PRO A 104 1.08 -0.45 -9.16
CA PRO A 104 0.56 -1.35 -10.18
C PRO A 104 1.50 -2.51 -10.53
N ASN A 105 2.76 -2.43 -10.15
CA ASN A 105 3.76 -3.46 -10.41
C ASN A 105 5.03 -3.27 -9.59
N LEU A 106 5.85 -4.33 -9.52
CA LEU A 106 7.09 -4.34 -8.75
C LEU A 106 8.08 -3.27 -9.20
N SER A 107 8.23 -3.02 -10.49
CA SER A 107 9.23 -2.05 -10.98
C SER A 107 8.95 -0.65 -10.47
N SER A 108 7.69 -0.20 -10.52
CA SER A 108 7.32 1.13 -10.01
C SER A 108 7.41 1.21 -8.49
N ALA A 109 6.97 0.19 -7.79
CA ALA A 109 6.98 0.14 -6.33
C ALA A 109 8.41 0.08 -5.75
N ASN A 110 9.26 -0.77 -6.31
CA ASN A 110 10.64 -0.94 -5.84
C ASN A 110 11.47 0.32 -6.07
N GLN A 111 11.37 0.93 -7.26
CA GLN A 111 12.06 2.19 -7.55
C GLN A 111 11.59 3.32 -6.63
N ALA A 112 10.28 3.48 -6.43
CA ALA A 112 9.74 4.49 -5.52
C ALA A 112 10.24 4.28 -4.08
N TYR A 113 10.26 3.04 -3.59
CA TYR A 113 10.79 2.68 -2.27
C TYR A 113 12.26 3.08 -2.13
N GLN A 114 13.10 2.71 -3.11
CA GLN A 114 14.52 3.07 -3.11
C GLN A 114 14.74 4.58 -3.20
N PHE A 115 13.96 5.32 -4.01
CA PHE A 115 14.03 6.77 -4.05
C PHE A 115 13.73 7.40 -2.70
N ILE A 116 12.71 6.94 -2.00
CA ILE A 116 12.36 7.44 -0.67
C ILE A 116 13.49 7.17 0.32
N GLN A 117 14.10 5.98 0.27
CA GLN A 117 15.24 5.64 1.14
C GLN A 117 16.45 6.54 0.89
N MET A 118 16.78 6.81 -0.37
CA MET A 118 18.01 7.52 -0.75
C MET A 118 17.87 9.04 -0.75
N MET A 119 16.67 9.57 -1.02
CA MET A 119 16.42 11.01 -1.14
C MET A 119 15.79 11.61 0.12
N GLY A 120 15.27 10.78 1.02
CA GLY A 120 14.70 11.22 2.28
C GLY A 120 15.79 11.74 3.21
N ASP A 121 15.85 13.06 3.40
CA ASP A 121 16.80 13.69 4.31
C ASP A 121 16.40 13.34 5.76
N ASN A 122 17.11 12.41 6.38
CA ASN A 122 16.82 11.82 7.69
C ASN A 122 15.43 11.11 7.81
N SER A 123 14.76 10.80 6.72
CA SER A 123 13.53 10.02 6.75
C SER A 123 13.82 8.60 7.20
N GLU A 124 13.21 8.19 8.30
CA GLU A 124 13.31 6.83 8.79
C GLU A 124 12.36 5.93 7.99
N VAL A 125 12.91 5.10 7.14
CA VAL A 125 12.15 4.07 6.45
C VAL A 125 12.25 2.79 7.26
N ILE A 126 11.11 2.28 7.73
CA ILE A 126 11.02 0.99 8.42
C ILE A 126 10.45 -0.03 7.44
N GLY A 127 11.17 -1.09 7.21
CA GLY A 127 10.73 -2.14 6.31
C GLY A 127 11.89 -2.76 5.51
N PRO A 128 11.53 -3.64 4.58
CA PRO A 128 10.17 -4.03 4.17
C PRO A 128 9.45 -4.89 5.22
N ILE A 129 8.14 -4.65 5.39
CA ILE A 129 7.28 -5.44 6.27
C ILE A 129 6.57 -6.49 5.41
N GLN A 130 6.84 -7.77 5.66
CA GLN A 130 6.18 -8.86 4.94
C GLN A 130 4.73 -9.01 5.41
N MET A 131 3.80 -9.08 4.45
CA MET A 131 2.37 -9.29 4.68
C MET A 131 1.92 -10.62 4.08
N GLY A 132 0.77 -11.14 4.52
CA GLY A 132 0.08 -12.27 3.88
C GLY A 132 0.66 -13.65 4.20
N LEU A 133 1.56 -13.79 5.15
CA LEU A 133 2.04 -15.07 5.61
C LEU A 133 1.23 -15.59 6.81
N ASN A 134 1.11 -16.90 6.94
CA ASN A 134 0.39 -17.55 8.06
C ASN A 134 1.13 -17.48 9.41
N LYS A 135 2.32 -16.90 9.40
CA LYS A 135 3.19 -16.70 10.57
C LYS A 135 3.92 -15.37 10.43
N PRO A 136 4.24 -14.70 11.54
CA PRO A 136 5.02 -13.48 11.53
C PRO A 136 6.46 -13.79 11.11
N ILE A 137 6.73 -13.62 9.82
CA ILE A 137 8.03 -13.82 9.20
C ILE A 137 8.34 -12.55 8.42
N HIS A 138 9.47 -11.93 8.68
CA HIS A 138 9.95 -10.75 7.99
C HIS A 138 11.35 -10.98 7.44
N PHE A 139 11.70 -10.23 6.41
CA PHE A 139 13.00 -10.30 5.74
C PHE A 139 13.73 -8.97 5.91
N THR A 140 15.04 -9.03 6.06
CA THR A 140 15.92 -7.87 6.03
C THR A 140 16.91 -8.01 4.89
N ASP A 141 17.43 -6.89 4.40
CA ASP A 141 18.49 -6.86 3.40
C ASP A 141 19.85 -7.20 4.04
N TRP A 142 20.83 -7.54 3.20
CA TRP A 142 22.21 -7.76 3.60
C TRP A 142 22.87 -6.51 4.19
N GLU A 143 22.42 -5.34 3.73
CA GLU A 143 22.92 -4.03 4.14
C GLU A 143 22.13 -3.44 5.32
N ALA A 144 21.22 -4.21 5.90
CA ALA A 144 20.39 -3.76 7.01
C ALA A 144 21.22 -3.30 8.20
N SER A 145 20.95 -2.09 8.67
CA SER A 145 21.56 -1.56 9.89
C SER A 145 21.08 -2.31 11.14
N VAL A 146 21.80 -2.17 12.25
CA VAL A 146 21.35 -2.70 13.55
C VAL A 146 19.95 -2.17 13.91
N ARG A 147 19.66 -0.92 13.56
CA ARG A 147 18.37 -0.30 13.80
C ARG A 147 17.26 -0.97 12.99
N ASP A 148 17.50 -1.28 11.72
CA ASP A 148 16.52 -1.97 10.87
C ASP A 148 16.20 -3.36 11.44
N ILE A 149 17.22 -4.10 11.87
CA ILE A 149 17.05 -5.41 12.49
C ILE A 149 16.23 -5.30 13.78
N VAL A 150 16.52 -4.32 14.63
CA VAL A 150 15.76 -4.09 15.89
C VAL A 150 14.30 -3.74 15.58
N ASN A 151 14.05 -2.83 14.62
CA ASN A 151 12.70 -2.40 14.25
C ASN A 151 11.87 -3.59 13.69
N ILE A 152 12.42 -4.34 12.75
CA ILE A 152 11.75 -5.51 12.17
C ILE A 152 11.52 -6.60 13.20
N THR A 153 12.48 -6.83 14.10
CA THR A 153 12.31 -7.78 15.20
C THR A 153 11.16 -7.35 16.14
N ALA A 154 11.08 -6.07 16.48
CA ALA A 154 9.99 -5.56 17.32
C ALA A 154 8.62 -5.76 16.65
N ILE A 155 8.52 -5.49 15.34
CA ILE A 155 7.30 -5.72 14.56
C ILE A 155 6.93 -7.21 14.57
N ALA A 156 7.87 -8.11 14.33
CA ALA A 156 7.65 -9.56 14.33
C ALA A 156 7.14 -10.07 15.69
N VAL A 157 7.69 -9.55 16.79
CA VAL A 157 7.26 -9.90 18.14
C VAL A 157 5.84 -9.42 18.43
N ILE A 158 5.50 -8.18 18.04
CA ILE A 158 4.15 -7.62 18.23
C ILE A 158 3.15 -8.43 17.40
N ASP A 159 3.46 -8.75 16.16
CA ASP A 159 2.61 -9.56 15.28
C ASP A 159 2.37 -10.95 15.88
N ALA A 160 3.41 -11.62 16.39
CA ALA A 160 3.29 -12.91 17.07
C ALA A 160 2.40 -12.84 18.33
N ILE A 161 2.48 -11.76 19.10
CA ILE A 161 1.63 -11.54 20.29
C ILE A 161 0.16 -11.33 19.88
N VAL A 162 -0.09 -10.56 18.82
CA VAL A 162 -1.45 -10.30 18.31
C VAL A 162 -2.06 -11.60 17.77
N GLU A 163 -1.30 -12.37 16.99
CA GLU A 163 -1.76 -13.68 16.48
C GLU A 163 -2.09 -14.66 17.61
N LYS A 164 -1.27 -14.70 18.66
CA LYS A 164 -1.53 -15.57 19.81
C LYS A 164 -2.83 -15.20 20.50
N LYS A 165 -3.07 -13.91 20.74
CA LYS A 165 -4.31 -13.42 21.36
C LYS A 165 -5.56 -13.74 20.54
N LYS A 166 -5.49 -13.67 19.20
CA LYS A 166 -6.61 -14.03 18.31
C LYS A 166 -6.98 -15.52 18.37
N LYS A 167 -6.03 -16.40 18.72
CA LYS A 167 -6.27 -17.85 18.84
C LYS A 167 -6.81 -18.27 20.21
N GLU A 168 -6.69 -17.40 21.21
CA GLU A 168 -7.16 -17.64 22.57
C GLU A 168 -8.60 -17.10 22.80
N GLN A 169 -9.18 -16.41 21.81
CA GLN A 169 -10.57 -15.95 21.77
C GLN A 169 -11.45 -16.87 20.91
#